data_864c8de4b6420c868a2f807bb4d51d57
#
_entry.id   864c8de4b6420c868a2f807bb4d51d57
#
_cell.length_a   1.000
_cell.length_b   1.000
_cell.length_c   1.000
_cell.angle_alpha   90.00
_cell.angle_beta   90.00
_cell.angle_gamma   90.00
#
_symmetry.space_group_name_H-M   'P 1'
#
loop_
_entity.id
_entity.type
_entity.pdbx_description
1 polymer ?
#
loop_
_entity_poly.entity_id
_entity_poly.type
_entity_poly.pdbx_seq_one_letter_code
_entity_poly.pdbx_strand_id
1 'polypeptide(L)'
;MVSPETIQFLKGLESGEVGFIFTVWVFVLGLLVGSFLNVVIYRVPLGRSIVLPPSACTTCNTPLHWSQNVPVLSYLLLGGRCRFCGSSYSFRYAALELVTGLFFLYSQMKFGFFSLVFFKVVILFCFCLVVFFIDLDHWIIPDGVNLAGTLVGLVFSLILPFSADSIYGIQLGGLADSFLWRLPGAGRAVAFFWSIQVVGLAFVKQEAMGGGDVKFAALIGAFLGPLAAFWAFLASFFLGAVFAVPLLLARKGGGKDPIPFGTFMAVAAVLFSLYDYTVVLDWLELPFGGSSYYYY
;
A
#
# COMPACT_ATOMS: atom_id res chain seq x y z
N MET A 1 -10.26 -25.21 -9.01
CA MET A 1 -8.97 -25.38 -9.73
C MET A 1 -9.18 -24.95 -11.17
N VAL A 2 -8.42 -23.98 -11.67
CA VAL A 2 -8.50 -23.53 -13.08
C VAL A 2 -7.72 -24.57 -13.90
N SER A 3 -8.26 -24.99 -15.05
CA SER A 3 -7.58 -26.00 -15.88
C SER A 3 -6.27 -25.47 -16.47
N PRO A 4 -5.25 -26.32 -16.73
CA PRO A 4 -4.00 -25.91 -17.39
C PRO A 4 -4.23 -25.20 -18.72
N GLU A 5 -5.23 -25.62 -19.48
CA GLU A 5 -5.63 -25.03 -20.77
C GLU A 5 -6.13 -23.61 -20.59
N THR A 6 -6.93 -23.34 -19.54
CA THR A 6 -7.40 -22.00 -19.23
C THR A 6 -6.25 -21.07 -18.83
N ILE A 7 -5.27 -21.57 -18.08
CA ILE A 7 -4.07 -20.81 -17.70
C ILE A 7 -3.25 -20.47 -18.95
N GLN A 8 -3.06 -21.42 -19.86
CA GLN A 8 -2.32 -21.22 -21.10
C GLN A 8 -3.04 -20.23 -22.03
N PHE A 9 -4.37 -20.29 -22.10
CA PHE A 9 -5.19 -19.34 -22.85
C PHE A 9 -5.06 -17.92 -22.29
N LEU A 10 -5.14 -17.74 -20.96
CA LEU A 10 -4.99 -16.44 -20.28
C LEU A 10 -3.59 -15.86 -20.50
N LYS A 11 -2.53 -16.66 -20.42
CA LYS A 11 -1.16 -16.23 -20.77
C LYS A 11 -1.03 -15.85 -22.25
N GLY A 12 -1.74 -16.54 -23.14
CA GLY A 12 -1.79 -16.19 -24.57
C GLY A 12 -2.44 -14.82 -24.83
N LEU A 13 -3.46 -14.45 -24.04
CA LEU A 13 -4.08 -13.12 -24.10
C LEU A 13 -3.15 -12.00 -23.66
N GLU A 14 -2.18 -12.28 -22.80
CA GLU A 14 -1.19 -11.30 -22.32
C GLU A 14 0.00 -11.14 -23.27
N SER A 15 0.06 -11.89 -24.36
CA SER A 15 1.13 -11.85 -25.38
C SER A 15 0.64 -11.25 -26.71
N GLY A 16 1.57 -10.72 -27.48
CA GLY A 16 1.28 -10.15 -28.80
C GLY A 16 0.53 -8.82 -28.78
N GLU A 17 -0.21 -8.51 -29.83
CA GLU A 17 -0.96 -7.26 -29.98
C GLU A 17 -2.03 -7.08 -28.91
N VAL A 18 -2.73 -8.15 -28.54
CA VAL A 18 -3.73 -8.15 -27.48
C VAL A 18 -3.08 -7.82 -26.13
N GLY A 19 -1.92 -8.39 -25.84
CA GLY A 19 -1.18 -8.09 -24.62
C GLY A 19 -0.76 -6.63 -24.51
N PHE A 20 -0.35 -6.02 -25.62
CA PHE A 20 -0.04 -4.60 -25.67
C PHE A 20 -1.26 -3.72 -25.33
N ILE A 21 -2.43 -4.03 -25.92
CA ILE A 21 -3.68 -3.32 -25.61
C ILE A 21 -4.03 -3.43 -24.14
N PHE A 22 -3.93 -4.63 -23.55
CA PHE A 22 -4.15 -4.86 -22.11
C PHE A 22 -3.19 -4.05 -21.24
N THR A 23 -1.93 -4.00 -21.61
CA THR A 23 -0.90 -3.24 -20.90
C THR A 23 -1.21 -1.76 -20.86
N VAL A 24 -1.60 -1.18 -22.02
CA VAL A 24 -2.03 0.22 -22.11
C VAL A 24 -3.30 0.45 -21.27
N TRP A 25 -4.26 -0.47 -21.32
CA TRP A 25 -5.50 -0.36 -20.57
C TRP A 25 -5.27 -0.39 -19.05
N VAL A 26 -4.40 -1.29 -18.56
CA VAL A 26 -4.04 -1.36 -17.14
C VAL A 26 -3.33 -0.10 -16.65
N PHE A 27 -2.44 0.46 -17.49
CA PHE A 27 -1.79 1.72 -17.19
C PHE A 27 -2.81 2.86 -17.07
N VAL A 28 -3.72 2.99 -18.04
CA VAL A 28 -4.80 3.99 -18.03
C VAL A 28 -5.71 3.79 -16.81
N LEU A 29 -6.08 2.55 -16.49
CA LEU A 29 -6.84 2.25 -15.29
C LEU A 29 -6.12 2.73 -14.03
N GLY A 30 -4.83 2.48 -13.93
CA GLY A 30 -4.00 2.97 -12.81
C GLY A 30 -3.98 4.49 -12.72
N LEU A 31 -3.90 5.20 -13.85
CA LEU A 31 -4.00 6.68 -13.88
C LEU A 31 -5.35 7.17 -13.35
N LEU A 32 -6.46 6.54 -13.78
CA LEU A 32 -7.83 6.88 -13.34
C LEU A 32 -8.00 6.62 -11.84
N VAL A 33 -7.50 5.48 -11.35
CA VAL A 33 -7.50 5.17 -9.91
C VAL A 33 -6.69 6.21 -9.15
N GLY A 34 -5.49 6.57 -9.62
CA GLY A 34 -4.65 7.61 -9.03
C GLY A 34 -5.37 8.97 -8.92
N SER A 35 -6.10 9.36 -9.96
CA SER A 35 -6.93 10.57 -9.95
C SER A 35 -8.02 10.51 -8.88
N PHE A 36 -8.68 9.37 -8.72
CA PHE A 36 -9.63 9.15 -7.63
C PHE A 36 -8.96 9.18 -6.25
N LEU A 37 -7.77 8.58 -6.09
CA LEU A 37 -7.03 8.61 -4.82
C LEU A 37 -6.65 10.04 -4.40
N ASN A 38 -6.37 10.95 -5.32
CA ASN A 38 -6.18 12.36 -5.02
C ASN A 38 -7.42 12.96 -4.32
N VAL A 39 -8.63 12.59 -4.75
CA VAL A 39 -9.88 13.03 -4.10
C VAL A 39 -10.00 12.44 -2.69
N VAL A 40 -9.68 11.16 -2.52
CA VAL A 40 -9.72 10.47 -1.22
C VAL A 40 -8.74 11.13 -0.24
N ILE A 41 -7.48 11.33 -0.64
CA ILE A 41 -6.42 11.93 0.18
C ILE A 41 -6.83 13.35 0.64
N TYR A 42 -7.45 14.13 -0.25
CA TYR A 42 -7.85 15.50 0.09
C TYR A 42 -9.11 15.54 0.97
N ARG A 43 -10.11 14.68 0.72
CA ARG A 43 -11.43 14.80 1.34
C ARG A 43 -11.59 14.02 2.65
N VAL A 44 -10.96 12.86 2.77
CA VAL A 44 -11.11 11.99 3.96
C VAL A 44 -10.66 12.68 5.25
N PRO A 45 -9.49 13.34 5.32
CA PRO A 45 -9.08 14.05 6.54
C PRO A 45 -10.03 15.18 6.95
N LEU A 46 -10.73 15.76 5.96
CA LEU A 46 -11.68 16.84 6.18
C LEU A 46 -13.11 16.35 6.50
N GLY A 47 -13.32 15.04 6.60
CA GLY A 47 -14.65 14.44 6.81
C GLY A 47 -15.64 14.71 5.67
N ARG A 48 -15.14 15.00 4.45
CA ARG A 48 -15.98 15.30 3.28
C ARG A 48 -16.31 14.06 2.47
N SER A 49 -17.47 14.05 1.82
CA SER A 49 -17.87 12.97 0.91
C SER A 49 -16.89 12.83 -0.26
N ILE A 50 -16.46 11.60 -0.54
CA ILE A 50 -15.60 11.28 -1.68
C ILE A 50 -16.39 11.20 -3.01
N VAL A 51 -17.72 11.20 -2.96
CA VAL A 51 -18.59 11.06 -4.14
C VAL A 51 -19.11 12.44 -4.59
N LEU A 52 -19.64 13.24 -3.67
CA LEU A 52 -20.25 14.53 -3.98
C LEU A 52 -19.64 15.65 -3.11
N PRO A 53 -19.54 16.86 -3.64
CA PRO A 53 -19.75 17.32 -5.01
C PRO A 53 -18.66 16.85 -5.98
N PRO A 54 -18.83 17.02 -7.31
CA PRO A 54 -17.77 16.71 -8.29
C PRO A 54 -16.51 17.53 -8.04
N SER A 55 -15.42 17.16 -8.73
CA SER A 55 -14.14 17.87 -8.62
C SER A 55 -14.27 19.31 -9.09
N ALA A 56 -13.74 20.26 -8.31
CA ALA A 56 -13.79 21.69 -8.58
C ALA A 56 -12.44 22.34 -8.29
N CYS A 57 -12.17 23.48 -8.89
CA CYS A 57 -10.99 24.28 -8.57
C CYS A 57 -11.06 24.76 -7.10
N THR A 58 -10.00 24.57 -6.36
CA THR A 58 -9.92 24.95 -4.93
C THR A 58 -9.94 26.47 -4.71
N THR A 59 -9.63 27.26 -5.75
CA THR A 59 -9.55 28.73 -5.67
C THR A 59 -10.86 29.40 -6.11
N CYS A 60 -11.42 29.03 -7.29
CA CYS A 60 -12.63 29.66 -7.82
C CYS A 60 -13.89 28.80 -7.68
N ASN A 61 -13.79 27.62 -7.07
CA ASN A 61 -14.89 26.65 -6.89
C ASN A 61 -15.64 26.25 -8.17
N THR A 62 -15.11 26.59 -9.36
CA THR A 62 -15.73 26.18 -10.63
C THR A 62 -15.57 24.68 -10.81
N PRO A 63 -16.66 23.94 -11.09
CA PRO A 63 -16.61 22.51 -11.38
C PRO A 63 -15.68 22.23 -12.56
N LEU A 64 -14.88 21.17 -12.44
CA LEU A 64 -13.99 20.75 -13.53
C LEU A 64 -14.79 20.01 -14.62
N HIS A 65 -14.60 20.41 -15.85
CA HIS A 65 -15.13 19.66 -17.00
C HIS A 65 -14.34 18.34 -17.13
N TRP A 66 -14.96 17.30 -17.68
CA TRP A 66 -14.31 15.98 -17.83
C TRP A 66 -12.94 16.05 -18.51
N SER A 67 -12.78 16.91 -19.55
CA SER A 67 -11.52 17.11 -20.27
C SER A 67 -10.39 17.75 -19.41
N GLN A 68 -10.75 18.40 -18.30
CA GLN A 68 -9.81 18.98 -17.35
C GLN A 68 -9.46 18.00 -16.22
N ASN A 69 -10.07 16.84 -16.22
CA ASN A 69 -9.89 15.79 -15.21
C ASN A 69 -9.29 14.50 -15.83
N VAL A 70 -8.76 14.58 -17.07
CA VAL A 70 -8.01 13.48 -17.68
C VAL A 70 -6.65 13.38 -16.97
N PRO A 71 -6.36 12.24 -16.31
CA PRO A 71 -5.18 12.13 -15.48
C PRO A 71 -3.88 12.44 -16.24
N VAL A 72 -2.96 13.12 -15.60
CA VAL A 72 -1.65 13.56 -16.13
C VAL A 72 -1.77 14.48 -17.35
N LEU A 73 -2.58 14.09 -18.34
CA LEU A 73 -2.70 14.81 -19.61
C LEU A 73 -3.28 16.21 -19.41
N SER A 74 -4.30 16.37 -18.57
CA SER A 74 -4.89 17.69 -18.28
C SER A 74 -3.88 18.60 -17.57
N TYR A 75 -3.04 18.05 -16.69
CA TYR A 75 -1.98 18.81 -16.04
C TYR A 75 -0.97 19.33 -17.06
N LEU A 76 -0.52 18.49 -17.98
CA LEU A 76 0.45 18.87 -19.02
C LEU A 76 -0.13 19.91 -20.00
N LEU A 77 -1.36 19.68 -20.49
CA LEU A 77 -2.01 20.58 -21.46
C LEU A 77 -2.37 21.95 -20.86
N LEU A 78 -2.72 22.01 -19.57
CA LEU A 78 -3.07 23.25 -18.88
C LEU A 78 -1.87 23.91 -18.18
N GLY A 79 -0.68 23.29 -18.25
CA GLY A 79 0.52 23.81 -17.58
C GLY A 79 0.35 23.92 -16.06
N GLY A 80 -0.43 23.01 -15.43
CA GLY A 80 -0.71 23.02 -13.99
C GLY A 80 -1.51 24.22 -13.51
N ARG A 81 -2.37 24.82 -14.37
CA ARG A 81 -3.17 26.00 -14.05
C ARG A 81 -4.65 25.78 -14.32
N CYS A 82 -5.48 26.39 -13.49
CA CYS A 82 -6.92 26.38 -13.72
C CYS A 82 -7.27 27.17 -14.99
N ARG A 83 -8.09 26.58 -15.85
CA ARG A 83 -8.52 27.22 -17.11
C ARG A 83 -9.33 28.51 -16.90
N PHE A 84 -10.03 28.62 -15.76
CA PHE A 84 -10.94 29.73 -15.49
C PHE A 84 -10.27 30.90 -14.75
N CYS A 85 -9.53 30.61 -13.68
CA CYS A 85 -8.94 31.65 -12.82
C CYS A 85 -7.40 31.72 -12.91
N GLY A 86 -6.75 30.83 -13.66
CA GLY A 86 -5.29 30.81 -13.83
C GLY A 86 -4.49 30.38 -12.59
N SER A 87 -5.14 30.08 -11.45
CA SER A 87 -4.46 29.62 -10.25
C SER A 87 -3.70 28.31 -10.52
N SER A 88 -2.47 28.22 -10.01
CA SER A 88 -1.67 26.99 -10.11
C SER A 88 -2.14 25.91 -9.14
N TYR A 89 -2.03 24.66 -9.55
CA TYR A 89 -2.20 23.51 -8.68
C TYR A 89 -0.95 22.62 -8.69
N SER A 90 -0.73 21.94 -7.57
CA SER A 90 0.51 21.21 -7.31
C SER A 90 0.77 20.10 -8.33
N PHE A 91 2.02 19.95 -8.75
CA PHE A 91 2.51 18.81 -9.53
C PHE A 91 2.25 17.46 -8.84
N ARG A 92 2.11 17.45 -7.52
CA ARG A 92 1.81 16.26 -6.72
C ARG A 92 0.60 15.49 -7.24
N TYR A 93 -0.44 16.17 -7.76
CA TYR A 93 -1.63 15.52 -8.32
C TYR A 93 -1.27 14.64 -9.53
N ALA A 94 -0.56 15.21 -10.48
CA ALA A 94 -0.12 14.47 -11.68
C ALA A 94 0.93 13.40 -11.34
N ALA A 95 1.80 13.67 -10.38
CA ALA A 95 2.81 12.70 -9.92
C ALA A 95 2.15 11.47 -9.27
N LEU A 96 1.13 11.66 -8.43
CA LEU A 96 0.39 10.56 -7.80
C LEU A 96 -0.34 9.71 -8.84
N GLU A 97 -0.99 10.34 -9.82
CA GLU A 97 -1.64 9.65 -10.93
C GLU A 97 -0.63 8.80 -11.72
N LEU A 98 0.50 9.39 -12.10
CA LEU A 98 1.55 8.71 -12.85
C LEU A 98 2.16 7.54 -12.05
N VAL A 99 2.49 7.75 -10.78
CA VAL A 99 3.03 6.69 -9.91
C VAL A 99 2.04 5.53 -9.78
N THR A 100 0.75 5.82 -9.65
CA THR A 100 -0.28 4.78 -9.59
C THR A 100 -0.38 4.02 -10.90
N GLY A 101 -0.37 4.72 -12.05
CA GLY A 101 -0.36 4.09 -13.37
C GLY A 101 0.85 3.18 -13.58
N LEU A 102 2.05 3.66 -13.25
CA LEU A 102 3.29 2.89 -13.36
C LEU A 102 3.32 1.69 -12.41
N PHE A 103 2.77 1.82 -11.21
CA PHE A 103 2.69 0.71 -10.27
C PHE A 103 1.74 -0.39 -10.75
N PHE A 104 0.59 -0.02 -11.33
CA PHE A 104 -0.33 -0.98 -11.94
C PHE A 104 0.34 -1.71 -13.09
N LEU A 105 1.03 -0.98 -13.97
CA LEU A 105 1.80 -1.55 -15.08
C LEU A 105 2.86 -2.53 -14.58
N TYR A 106 3.69 -2.13 -13.63
CA TYR A 106 4.72 -2.98 -13.04
C TYR A 106 4.14 -4.25 -12.39
N SER A 107 3.04 -4.09 -11.64
CA SER A 107 2.38 -5.22 -10.99
C SER A 107 1.78 -6.19 -12.00
N GLN A 108 1.23 -5.70 -13.13
CA GLN A 108 0.77 -6.55 -14.23
C GLN A 108 1.92 -7.34 -14.86
N MET A 109 3.05 -6.67 -15.14
CA MET A 109 4.23 -7.33 -15.73
C MET A 109 4.80 -8.41 -14.82
N LYS A 110 4.67 -8.24 -13.49
CA LYS A 110 5.22 -9.16 -12.51
C LYS A 110 4.29 -10.34 -12.20
N PHE A 111 2.99 -10.09 -12.05
CA PHE A 111 2.03 -11.09 -11.55
C PHE A 111 1.01 -11.54 -12.60
N GLY A 112 0.94 -10.89 -13.77
CA GLY A 112 -0.11 -11.08 -14.76
C GLY A 112 -1.44 -10.42 -14.34
N PHE A 113 -2.18 -9.89 -15.30
CA PHE A 113 -3.44 -9.17 -15.05
C PHE A 113 -4.54 -10.06 -14.45
N PHE A 114 -4.62 -11.32 -14.89
CA PHE A 114 -5.66 -12.26 -14.42
C PHE A 114 -5.32 -12.94 -13.10
N SER A 115 -4.19 -12.58 -12.48
CA SER A 115 -3.79 -13.11 -11.19
C SER A 115 -4.52 -12.41 -10.03
N LEU A 116 -5.05 -13.19 -9.08
CA LEU A 116 -5.58 -12.63 -7.84
C LEU A 116 -4.51 -11.89 -7.02
N VAL A 117 -3.23 -12.27 -7.20
CA VAL A 117 -2.11 -11.58 -6.56
C VAL A 117 -1.95 -10.17 -7.10
N PHE A 118 -2.14 -9.96 -8.40
CA PHE A 118 -2.16 -8.61 -8.99
C PHE A 118 -3.17 -7.71 -8.28
N PHE A 119 -4.43 -8.15 -8.18
CA PHE A 119 -5.48 -7.36 -7.52
C PHE A 119 -5.17 -7.10 -6.05
N LYS A 120 -4.68 -8.11 -5.32
CA LYS A 120 -4.26 -7.96 -3.93
C LYS A 120 -3.20 -6.86 -3.78
N VAL A 121 -2.16 -6.89 -4.62
CA VAL A 121 -1.02 -5.96 -4.54
C VAL A 121 -1.41 -4.54 -4.92
N VAL A 122 -2.17 -4.34 -6.01
CA VAL A 122 -2.59 -2.99 -6.43
C VAL A 122 -3.58 -2.36 -5.45
N ILE A 123 -4.46 -3.15 -4.84
CA ILE A 123 -5.41 -2.66 -3.83
C ILE A 123 -4.67 -2.29 -2.54
N LEU A 124 -3.73 -3.12 -2.07
CA LEU A 124 -2.87 -2.77 -0.92
C LEU A 124 -2.10 -1.48 -1.21
N PHE A 125 -1.51 -1.35 -2.40
CA PHE A 125 -0.82 -0.13 -2.81
C PHE A 125 -1.71 1.11 -2.73
N CYS A 126 -2.96 1.02 -3.20
CA CYS A 126 -3.91 2.14 -3.11
C CYS A 126 -4.17 2.57 -1.67
N PHE A 127 -4.38 1.62 -0.75
CA PHE A 127 -4.54 1.93 0.68
C PHE A 127 -3.26 2.54 1.28
N CYS A 128 -2.11 1.95 0.98
CA CYS A 128 -0.81 2.46 1.43
C CYS A 128 -0.55 3.88 0.90
N LEU A 129 -0.87 4.17 -0.35
CA LEU A 129 -0.68 5.48 -0.95
C LEU A 129 -1.58 6.54 -0.28
N VAL A 130 -2.83 6.20 0.04
CA VAL A 130 -3.75 7.08 0.78
C VAL A 130 -3.20 7.36 2.18
N VAL A 131 -2.81 6.33 2.93
CA VAL A 131 -2.24 6.49 4.27
C VAL A 131 -0.95 7.28 4.21
N PHE A 132 -0.05 6.98 3.27
CA PHE A 132 1.21 7.69 3.07
C PHE A 132 1.03 9.20 2.99
N PHE A 133 0.13 9.66 2.12
CA PHE A 133 -0.05 11.09 1.92
C PHE A 133 -0.85 11.76 3.03
N ILE A 134 -1.83 11.08 3.61
CA ILE A 134 -2.60 11.64 4.73
C ILE A 134 -1.71 11.75 5.97
N ASP A 135 -0.91 10.74 6.27
CA ASP A 135 0.00 10.77 7.41
C ASP A 135 1.09 11.84 7.22
N LEU A 136 1.64 11.97 6.00
CA LEU A 136 2.63 12.98 5.67
C LEU A 136 2.11 14.41 5.84
N ASP A 137 0.84 14.67 5.49
CA ASP A 137 0.25 16.02 5.50
C ASP A 137 -0.43 16.37 6.83
N HIS A 138 -1.06 15.40 7.48
CA HIS A 138 -1.97 15.62 8.61
C HIS A 138 -1.56 14.89 9.89
N TRP A 139 -0.57 13.99 9.83
CA TRP A 139 -0.08 13.21 10.98
C TRP A 139 -1.18 12.33 11.61
N ILE A 140 -2.11 11.88 10.79
CA ILE A 140 -3.23 11.03 11.19
C ILE A 140 -3.40 9.88 10.21
N ILE A 141 -3.84 8.74 10.70
CA ILE A 141 -4.25 7.60 9.89
C ILE A 141 -5.77 7.41 10.07
N PRO A 142 -6.59 7.68 9.04
CA PRO A 142 -8.04 7.64 9.16
C PRO A 142 -8.57 6.24 9.46
N ASP A 143 -9.41 6.12 10.50
CA ASP A 143 -9.99 4.84 10.91
C ASP A 143 -10.82 4.17 9.81
N GLY A 144 -11.57 4.95 9.03
CA GLY A 144 -12.37 4.42 7.93
C GLY A 144 -11.52 3.77 6.83
N VAL A 145 -10.35 4.35 6.51
CA VAL A 145 -9.40 3.78 5.53
C VAL A 145 -8.80 2.47 6.08
N ASN A 146 -8.39 2.48 7.35
CA ASN A 146 -7.83 1.30 8.01
C ASN A 146 -8.86 0.16 8.08
N LEU A 147 -10.09 0.45 8.49
CA LEU A 147 -11.14 -0.55 8.60
C LEU A 147 -11.48 -1.15 7.24
N ALA A 148 -11.71 -0.30 6.23
CA ALA A 148 -12.02 -0.75 4.87
C ALA A 148 -10.88 -1.61 4.31
N GLY A 149 -9.62 -1.16 4.43
CA GLY A 149 -8.46 -1.91 3.97
C GLY A 149 -8.29 -3.23 4.70
N THR A 150 -8.46 -3.26 6.03
CA THR A 150 -8.39 -4.51 6.81
C THR A 150 -9.44 -5.51 6.34
N LEU A 151 -10.70 -5.09 6.15
CA LEU A 151 -11.77 -5.97 5.67
C LEU A 151 -11.45 -6.54 4.28
N VAL A 152 -10.99 -5.70 3.35
CA VAL A 152 -10.58 -6.15 2.01
C VAL A 152 -9.39 -7.11 2.09
N GLY A 153 -8.39 -6.82 2.92
CA GLY A 153 -7.25 -7.70 3.15
C GLY A 153 -7.64 -9.07 3.71
N LEU A 154 -8.61 -9.09 4.65
CA LEU A 154 -9.17 -10.33 5.18
C LEU A 154 -9.85 -11.18 4.09
N VAL A 155 -10.59 -10.55 3.19
CA VAL A 155 -11.20 -11.25 2.05
C VAL A 155 -10.11 -11.89 1.18
N PHE A 156 -9.04 -11.16 0.85
CA PHE A 156 -7.91 -11.73 0.11
C PHE A 156 -7.22 -12.85 0.86
N SER A 157 -7.07 -12.76 2.18
CA SER A 157 -6.45 -13.81 2.99
C SER A 157 -7.28 -15.11 3.05
N LEU A 158 -8.61 -15.01 2.86
CA LEU A 158 -9.49 -16.17 2.75
C LEU A 158 -9.43 -16.83 1.38
N ILE A 159 -9.28 -16.03 0.31
CA ILE A 159 -9.27 -16.52 -1.08
C ILE A 159 -7.85 -17.02 -1.46
N LEU A 160 -6.81 -16.35 -0.99
CA LEU A 160 -5.40 -16.67 -1.20
C LEU A 160 -4.79 -17.10 0.14
N PRO A 161 -4.98 -18.35 0.55
CA PRO A 161 -4.40 -18.82 1.82
C PRO A 161 -2.88 -18.69 1.77
N PHE A 162 -2.30 -18.20 2.86
CA PHE A 162 -0.85 -18.24 3.02
C PHE A 162 -0.41 -19.70 3.03
N SER A 163 0.36 -20.11 2.05
CA SER A 163 1.04 -21.38 2.07
C SER A 163 2.13 -21.31 3.16
N ALA A 164 1.82 -21.86 4.33
CA ALA A 164 2.78 -21.95 5.43
C ALA A 164 4.03 -22.76 5.03
N ASP A 165 3.91 -23.58 3.99
CA ASP A 165 4.96 -24.48 3.50
C ASP A 165 6.15 -23.76 2.87
N SER A 166 6.00 -22.49 2.44
CA SER A 166 7.09 -21.70 1.87
C SER A 166 7.94 -20.96 2.89
N ILE A 167 7.52 -20.92 4.16
CA ILE A 167 8.12 -20.02 5.15
C ILE A 167 9.37 -20.61 5.83
N TYR A 168 9.51 -21.94 5.97
CA TYR A 168 10.59 -22.51 6.77
C TYR A 168 11.18 -23.84 6.26
N GLY A 169 10.66 -24.44 5.18
CA GLY A 169 11.00 -25.83 4.87
C GLY A 169 10.62 -26.81 6.01
N ILE A 170 9.96 -26.30 7.04
CA ILE A 170 9.43 -27.09 8.15
C ILE A 170 8.03 -27.50 7.73
N GLN A 171 7.87 -28.76 7.38
CA GLN A 171 6.56 -29.38 7.24
C GLN A 171 5.89 -29.36 8.63
N LEU A 172 5.17 -28.30 8.93
CA LEU A 172 4.27 -28.23 10.07
C LEU A 172 2.98 -29.00 9.75
N GLY A 173 3.15 -30.19 9.18
CA GLY A 173 2.06 -31.10 8.94
C GLY A 173 1.30 -31.34 10.25
N GLY A 174 0.03 -31.02 10.27
CA GLY A 174 -0.88 -31.19 11.40
C GLY A 174 -1.12 -29.93 12.24
N LEU A 175 -0.18 -29.00 12.38
CA LEU A 175 -0.43 -27.71 13.06
C LEU A 175 -0.95 -26.64 12.11
N ALA A 176 -0.62 -26.72 10.81
CA ALA A 176 -1.12 -25.80 9.78
C ALA A 176 -2.66 -25.87 9.62
N ASP A 177 -3.26 -27.00 9.97
CA ASP A 177 -4.71 -27.20 9.93
C ASP A 177 -5.43 -26.75 11.21
N SER A 178 -4.69 -26.33 12.25
CA SER A 178 -5.33 -25.83 13.46
C SER A 178 -6.01 -24.47 13.20
N PHE A 179 -7.19 -24.28 13.78
CA PHE A 179 -7.97 -23.05 13.70
C PHE A 179 -7.17 -21.79 14.07
N LEU A 180 -6.20 -21.91 14.98
CA LEU A 180 -5.31 -20.81 15.39
C LEU A 180 -4.38 -20.33 14.27
N TRP A 181 -3.99 -21.22 13.32
CA TRP A 181 -3.20 -20.82 12.16
C TRP A 181 -4.06 -20.24 11.02
N ARG A 182 -5.35 -20.55 11.02
CA ARG A 182 -6.35 -19.97 10.11
C ARG A 182 -6.84 -18.61 10.57
N LEU A 183 -6.51 -18.16 11.79
CA LEU A 183 -6.79 -16.80 12.21
C LEU A 183 -6.17 -15.82 11.20
N PRO A 184 -6.95 -14.90 10.67
CA PRO A 184 -6.48 -13.94 9.67
C PRO A 184 -5.20 -13.24 10.14
N GLY A 185 -4.25 -13.02 9.23
CA GLY A 185 -2.98 -12.34 9.51
C GLY A 185 -3.15 -11.01 10.24
N ALA A 186 -4.26 -10.31 10.01
CA ALA A 186 -4.65 -9.10 10.73
C ALA A 186 -4.72 -9.29 12.24
N GLY A 187 -5.37 -10.36 12.72
CA GLY A 187 -5.53 -10.59 14.17
C GLY A 187 -4.19 -10.82 14.87
N ARG A 188 -3.28 -11.54 14.21
CA ARG A 188 -1.92 -11.77 14.75
C ARG A 188 -1.06 -10.52 14.70
N ALA A 189 -1.17 -9.72 13.65
CA ALA A 189 -0.47 -8.45 13.56
C ALA A 189 -0.98 -7.48 14.64
N VAL A 190 -2.30 -7.36 14.83
CA VAL A 190 -2.88 -6.54 15.91
C VAL A 190 -2.40 -7.01 17.26
N ALA A 191 -2.44 -8.31 17.57
CA ALA A 191 -1.99 -8.84 18.86
C ALA A 191 -0.51 -8.53 19.13
N PHE A 192 0.35 -8.66 18.10
CA PHE A 192 1.77 -8.34 18.19
C PHE A 192 1.99 -6.84 18.45
N PHE A 193 1.40 -5.95 17.66
CA PHE A 193 1.60 -4.51 17.82
C PHE A 193 0.92 -3.97 19.08
N TRP A 194 -0.22 -4.54 19.48
CA TRP A 194 -0.85 -4.20 20.73
C TRP A 194 0.01 -4.61 21.94
N SER A 195 0.70 -5.76 21.87
CA SER A 195 1.64 -6.17 22.91
C SER A 195 2.81 -5.19 23.05
N ILE A 196 3.34 -4.65 21.96
CA ILE A 196 4.39 -3.61 21.99
C ILE A 196 3.87 -2.35 22.67
N GLN A 197 2.64 -1.93 22.38
CA GLN A 197 2.03 -0.76 23.01
C GLN A 197 1.84 -0.97 24.52
N VAL A 198 1.33 -2.14 24.94
CA VAL A 198 1.14 -2.48 26.36
C VAL A 198 2.48 -2.50 27.11
N VAL A 199 3.51 -3.10 26.51
CA VAL A 199 4.85 -3.14 27.08
C VAL A 199 5.43 -1.72 27.19
N GLY A 200 5.27 -0.89 26.14
CA GLY A 200 5.71 0.52 26.16
C GLY A 200 5.04 1.32 27.30
N LEU A 201 3.72 1.18 27.47
CA LEU A 201 3.00 1.83 28.58
C LEU A 201 3.44 1.32 29.94
N ALA A 202 3.72 0.02 30.08
CA ALA A 202 4.12 -0.58 31.34
C ALA A 202 5.52 -0.15 31.81
N PHE A 203 6.48 -0.05 30.87
CA PHE A 203 7.88 0.21 31.19
C PHE A 203 8.30 1.67 31.02
N VAL A 204 7.77 2.38 30.01
CA VAL A 204 8.20 3.75 29.65
C VAL A 204 7.20 4.81 30.13
N LYS A 205 6.00 4.39 30.54
CA LYS A 205 4.87 5.26 30.92
C LYS A 205 4.49 6.27 29.82
N GLN A 206 4.80 5.97 28.57
CA GLN A 206 4.44 6.74 27.40
C GLN A 206 3.88 5.80 26.33
N GLU A 207 3.00 6.29 25.49
CA GLU A 207 2.54 5.53 24.34
C GLU A 207 3.74 5.29 23.39
N ALA A 208 4.14 4.04 23.25
CA ALA A 208 5.29 3.67 22.43
C ALA A 208 4.97 3.80 20.92
N MET A 209 3.68 3.77 20.57
CA MET A 209 3.20 3.80 19.17
C MET A 209 1.83 4.47 19.10
N GLY A 210 1.58 5.27 18.07
CA GLY A 210 0.28 5.88 17.82
C GLY A 210 -0.82 4.84 17.59
N GLY A 211 -2.02 5.08 18.13
CA GLY A 211 -3.17 4.16 17.94
C GLY A 211 -3.52 3.95 16.45
N GLY A 212 -3.24 4.93 15.59
CA GLY A 212 -3.39 4.83 14.14
C GLY A 212 -2.44 3.82 13.52
N ASP A 213 -1.17 3.80 13.95
CA ASP A 213 -0.14 2.88 13.42
C ASP A 213 -0.49 1.43 13.74
N VAL A 214 -1.03 1.14 14.94
CA VAL A 214 -1.49 -0.20 15.32
C VAL A 214 -2.61 -0.68 14.41
N LYS A 215 -3.57 0.20 14.10
CA LYS A 215 -4.67 -0.12 13.17
C LYS A 215 -4.16 -0.31 11.75
N PHE A 216 -3.17 0.48 11.32
CA PHE A 216 -2.56 0.33 10.01
C PHE A 216 -1.74 -0.96 9.90
N ALA A 217 -1.06 -1.37 10.97
CA ALA A 217 -0.41 -2.67 11.04
C ALA A 217 -1.41 -3.83 10.87
N ALA A 218 -2.65 -3.69 11.37
CA ALA A 218 -3.72 -4.66 11.14
C ALA A 218 -4.07 -4.79 9.64
N LEU A 219 -4.17 -3.66 8.93
CA LEU A 219 -4.40 -3.64 7.49
C LEU A 219 -3.25 -4.36 6.76
N ILE A 220 -2.00 -4.00 7.06
CA ILE A 220 -0.82 -4.62 6.45
C ILE A 220 -0.81 -6.13 6.73
N GLY A 221 -1.07 -6.53 7.98
CA GLY A 221 -1.12 -7.93 8.38
C GLY A 221 -2.23 -8.73 7.70
N ALA A 222 -3.37 -8.09 7.41
CA ALA A 222 -4.46 -8.72 6.67
C ALA A 222 -4.08 -9.04 5.22
N PHE A 223 -3.30 -8.18 4.57
CA PHE A 223 -2.83 -8.40 3.20
C PHE A 223 -1.59 -9.29 3.10
N LEU A 224 -0.58 -9.04 3.93
CA LEU A 224 0.74 -9.69 3.81
C LEU A 224 0.92 -10.91 4.71
N GLY A 225 0.08 -11.05 5.72
CA GLY A 225 0.28 -12.04 6.79
C GLY A 225 1.23 -11.56 7.88
N PRO A 226 1.31 -12.31 9.01
CA PRO A 226 1.96 -11.82 10.22
C PRO A 226 3.48 -11.67 10.07
N LEU A 227 4.13 -12.57 9.33
CA LEU A 227 5.58 -12.56 9.21
C LEU A 227 6.07 -11.47 8.28
N ALA A 228 5.47 -11.32 7.10
CA ALA A 228 5.80 -10.23 6.18
C ALA A 228 5.42 -8.86 6.78
N ALA A 229 4.33 -8.77 7.55
CA ALA A 229 3.98 -7.56 8.29
C ALA A 229 5.02 -7.22 9.38
N PHE A 230 5.56 -8.21 10.09
CA PHE A 230 6.64 -8.01 11.04
C PHE A 230 7.90 -7.45 10.37
N TRP A 231 8.33 -8.04 9.25
CA TRP A 231 9.48 -7.55 8.50
C TRP A 231 9.25 -6.17 7.89
N ALA A 232 8.04 -5.90 7.39
CA ALA A 232 7.66 -4.58 6.91
C ALA A 232 7.72 -3.53 8.02
N PHE A 233 7.26 -3.87 9.23
CA PHE A 233 7.39 -3.00 10.40
C PHE A 233 8.85 -2.74 10.77
N LEU A 234 9.68 -3.78 10.85
CA LEU A 234 11.10 -3.64 11.14
C LEU A 234 11.79 -2.76 10.08
N ALA A 235 11.51 -2.98 8.80
CA ALA A 235 12.04 -2.15 7.72
C ALA A 235 11.56 -0.70 7.83
N SER A 236 10.30 -0.45 8.22
CA SER A 236 9.78 0.90 8.40
C SER A 236 10.51 1.65 9.52
N PHE A 237 10.90 0.95 10.57
CA PHE A 237 11.71 1.52 11.65
C PHE A 237 13.09 1.97 11.15
N PHE A 238 13.77 1.13 10.36
CA PHE A 238 15.05 1.49 9.75
C PHE A 238 14.91 2.64 8.76
N LEU A 239 13.90 2.61 7.89
CA LEU A 239 13.63 3.71 6.97
C LEU A 239 13.36 5.02 7.72
N GLY A 240 12.51 4.98 8.75
CA GLY A 240 12.23 6.12 9.61
C GLY A 240 13.50 6.66 10.28
N ALA A 241 14.35 5.79 10.81
CA ALA A 241 15.61 6.19 11.43
C ALA A 241 16.58 6.86 10.45
N VAL A 242 16.70 6.32 9.23
CA VAL A 242 17.55 6.91 8.17
C VAL A 242 17.12 8.35 7.83
N PHE A 243 15.83 8.66 7.86
CA PHE A 243 15.33 10.02 7.62
C PHE A 243 15.35 10.88 8.88
N ALA A 244 15.04 10.32 10.04
CA ALA A 244 14.94 11.05 11.30
C ALA A 244 16.32 11.49 11.83
N VAL A 245 17.32 10.62 11.79
CA VAL A 245 18.64 10.90 12.37
C VAL A 245 19.32 12.10 11.71
N PRO A 246 19.44 12.21 10.38
CA PRO A 246 19.99 13.40 9.74
C PRO A 246 19.19 14.68 10.05
N LEU A 247 17.86 14.58 10.11
CA LEU A 247 17.01 15.72 10.43
C LEU A 247 17.21 16.21 11.86
N LEU A 248 17.35 15.29 12.81
CA LEU A 248 17.65 15.60 14.22
C LEU A 248 19.06 16.22 14.37
N LEU A 249 20.06 15.70 13.66
CA LEU A 249 21.42 16.22 13.69
C LEU A 249 21.55 17.59 13.03
N ALA A 250 20.74 17.88 12.00
CA ALA A 250 20.73 19.18 11.31
C ALA A 250 20.00 20.27 12.13
N ARG A 251 19.11 19.91 13.05
CA ARG A 251 18.34 20.85 13.88
C ARG A 251 19.12 21.25 15.13
N LYS A 252 19.37 22.54 15.29
CA LYS A 252 20.00 23.13 16.47
C LYS A 252 19.10 23.32 17.70
N GLY A 253 17.85 22.79 17.69
CA GLY A 253 16.86 22.96 18.74
C GLY A 253 16.03 21.71 18.95
N GLY A 254 15.81 21.32 20.19
CA GLY A 254 15.25 20.08 20.71
C GLY A 254 14.12 19.47 19.88
N GLY A 255 14.40 18.31 19.34
CA GLY A 255 13.53 17.55 18.45
C GLY A 255 12.33 16.93 19.17
N LYS A 256 11.26 17.70 19.34
CA LYS A 256 9.95 17.22 19.82
C LYS A 256 8.92 17.07 18.70
N ASP A 257 9.31 17.34 17.45
CA ASP A 257 8.36 17.21 16.35
C ASP A 257 8.12 15.71 16.08
N PRO A 258 6.88 15.27 16.04
CA PRO A 258 6.54 13.90 15.72
C PRO A 258 7.04 13.55 14.31
N ILE A 259 7.29 12.28 14.02
CA ILE A 259 7.68 11.78 12.70
C ILE A 259 6.51 10.97 12.18
N PRO A 260 6.05 11.19 10.93
CA PRO A 260 4.94 10.43 10.34
C PRO A 260 5.37 8.98 10.11
N PHE A 261 5.16 8.11 11.11
CA PHE A 261 5.63 6.72 11.06
C PHE A 261 4.84 5.88 10.06
N GLY A 262 3.53 6.14 9.93
CA GLY A 262 2.65 5.48 8.96
C GLY A 262 3.14 5.63 7.51
N THR A 263 3.80 6.74 7.19
CA THR A 263 4.44 6.97 5.89
C THR A 263 5.50 5.90 5.57
N PHE A 264 6.38 5.59 6.53
CA PHE A 264 7.42 4.57 6.35
C PHE A 264 6.84 3.16 6.35
N MET A 265 5.80 2.92 7.16
CA MET A 265 5.07 1.65 7.15
C MET A 265 4.41 1.39 5.79
N ALA A 266 3.83 2.41 5.15
CA ALA A 266 3.22 2.30 3.84
C ALA A 266 4.25 1.92 2.76
N VAL A 267 5.42 2.57 2.76
CA VAL A 267 6.51 2.24 1.82
C VAL A 267 6.99 0.81 2.03
N ALA A 268 7.27 0.42 3.27
CA ALA A 268 7.73 -0.92 3.59
C ALA A 268 6.68 -1.99 3.18
N ALA A 269 5.40 -1.76 3.48
CA ALA A 269 4.33 -2.69 3.11
C ALA A 269 4.24 -2.91 1.59
N VAL A 270 4.40 -1.84 0.80
CA VAL A 270 4.43 -1.94 -0.67
C VAL A 270 5.64 -2.75 -1.13
N LEU A 271 6.83 -2.50 -0.59
CA LEU A 271 8.03 -3.26 -0.94
C LEU A 271 7.87 -4.76 -0.64
N PHE A 272 7.37 -5.11 0.56
CA PHE A 272 7.12 -6.50 0.94
C PHE A 272 5.92 -7.14 0.24
N SER A 273 5.06 -6.37 -0.40
CA SER A 273 4.02 -6.90 -1.30
C SER A 273 4.55 -7.28 -2.68
N LEU A 274 5.62 -6.61 -3.11
CA LEU A 274 6.26 -6.85 -4.40
C LEU A 274 7.36 -7.93 -4.29
N TYR A 275 8.09 -7.96 -3.19
CA TYR A 275 9.22 -8.87 -2.98
C TYR A 275 8.96 -9.70 -1.73
N ASP A 276 9.19 -11.01 -1.85
CA ASP A 276 9.12 -11.89 -0.69
C ASP A 276 10.20 -11.47 0.33
N TYR A 277 9.87 -11.54 1.63
CA TYR A 277 10.81 -11.27 2.71
C TYR A 277 12.02 -12.22 2.67
N THR A 278 11.89 -13.41 2.07
CA THR A 278 13.01 -14.35 1.86
C THR A 278 14.14 -13.73 1.07
N VAL A 279 13.84 -12.87 0.10
CA VAL A 279 14.86 -12.11 -0.65
C VAL A 279 15.68 -11.23 0.28
N VAL A 280 15.07 -10.63 1.30
CA VAL A 280 15.78 -9.81 2.29
C VAL A 280 16.64 -10.69 3.20
N LEU A 281 16.15 -11.86 3.58
CA LEU A 281 16.90 -12.81 4.41
C LEU A 281 18.11 -13.40 3.65
N ASP A 282 17.94 -13.71 2.37
CA ASP A 282 19.02 -14.17 1.49
C ASP A 282 20.09 -13.08 1.32
N TRP A 283 19.66 -11.82 1.19
CA TRP A 283 20.58 -10.67 1.09
C TRP A 283 21.40 -10.43 2.36
N LEU A 284 20.80 -10.73 3.52
CA LEU A 284 21.46 -10.61 4.83
C LEU A 284 22.27 -11.86 5.21
N GLU A 285 22.37 -12.86 4.31
CA GLU A 285 23.03 -14.15 4.56
C GLU A 285 22.55 -14.84 5.85
N LEU A 286 21.28 -14.58 6.23
CA LEU A 286 20.69 -15.19 7.42
C LEU A 286 20.31 -16.64 7.12
N PRO A 287 20.56 -17.60 8.05
CA PRO A 287 20.36 -19.05 7.81
C PRO A 287 18.87 -19.46 7.65
N PHE A 288 17.97 -18.49 7.62
CA PHE A 288 16.53 -18.67 7.40
C PHE A 288 16.08 -18.36 5.96
N GLY A 289 17.00 -17.94 5.08
CA GLY A 289 16.78 -17.77 3.65
C GLY A 289 16.77 -19.13 2.96
N GLY A 290 15.60 -19.76 2.84
CA GLY A 290 15.41 -20.90 1.98
C GLY A 290 15.31 -20.46 0.53
N SER A 291 16.01 -21.14 -0.38
CA SER A 291 16.06 -20.88 -1.82
C SER A 291 14.73 -20.40 -2.39
N SER A 292 14.77 -19.22 -3.01
CA SER A 292 13.66 -18.54 -3.67
C SER A 292 12.98 -19.46 -4.69
N TYR A 293 11.86 -20.07 -4.33
CA TYR A 293 10.96 -20.64 -5.31
C TYR A 293 10.11 -19.51 -5.88
N TYR A 294 10.49 -19.05 -7.06
CA TYR A 294 9.67 -18.17 -7.89
C TYR A 294 8.38 -18.91 -8.24
N TYR A 295 7.26 -18.50 -7.69
CA TYR A 295 5.95 -18.90 -8.20
C TYR A 295 5.66 -18.08 -9.46
N TYR A 296 5.76 -18.75 -10.61
CA TYR A 296 5.19 -18.32 -11.88
C TYR A 296 3.74 -18.81 -11.99
#